data_eb2758505da03a402c125eafea160cf9
#
_entry.id   eb2758505da03a402c125eafea160cf9
#
_cell.length_a   1.000
_cell.length_b   1.000
_cell.length_c   1.000
_cell.angle_alpha   90.00
_cell.angle_beta   90.00
_cell.angle_gamma   90.00
#
_symmetry.space_group_name_H-M   'P 1'
#
loop_
_entity.id
_entity.type
_entity.pdbx_description
1 polymer ?
#
loop_
_entity_poly.entity_id
_entity_poly.type
_entity_poly.pdbx_seq_one_letter_code
_entity_poly.pdbx_strand_id
1 'polypeptide(L)'
;MLVTPSGICKGFLMPEMIIRQRFDGAVIEGSYKSTREAAMHSRLYELRPDIGAIVHTHPAAATAFAVCGKGFPENWVLEVPSLIGKIGIAGYAPAGSRQLVEEVEKTADSDVIFLQNHGVITYGPDIYDAFSRMDAVENTAKTILYAQFLGGAREF
;
A
#
# COMPACT_ATOMS: atom_id res chain seq x y z
N MET A 1 3.81 -16.61 -3.75
CA MET A 1 4.38 -15.28 -3.47
C MET A 1 5.47 -15.32 -2.42
N LEU A 2 6.34 -14.33 -2.39
CA LEU A 2 7.26 -14.06 -1.29
C LEU A 2 6.63 -13.03 -0.35
N VAL A 3 6.73 -13.21 0.96
CA VAL A 3 6.16 -12.28 1.95
C VAL A 3 7.10 -12.04 3.11
N THR A 4 7.01 -10.87 3.69
CA THR A 4 7.76 -10.51 4.89
C THR A 4 7.18 -11.20 6.14
N PRO A 5 8.01 -11.46 7.17
CA PRO A 5 7.57 -12.06 8.42
C PRO A 5 6.70 -11.10 9.26
N SER A 6 5.81 -11.70 10.06
CA SER A 6 5.04 -10.99 11.08
C SER A 6 5.89 -10.72 12.33
N GLY A 7 5.63 -9.58 12.98
CA GLY A 7 6.22 -9.25 14.28
C GLY A 7 7.70 -8.84 14.26
N ILE A 8 8.29 -8.64 13.08
CA ILE A 8 9.68 -8.20 12.92
C ILE A 8 9.70 -6.76 12.39
N CYS A 9 10.59 -5.92 12.98
CA CYS A 9 10.85 -4.59 12.46
C CYS A 9 11.38 -4.67 11.03
N LYS A 10 10.69 -4.03 10.09
CA LYS A 10 11.01 -4.13 8.65
C LYS A 10 12.38 -3.55 8.30
N GLY A 11 12.94 -2.65 9.13
CA GLY A 11 14.29 -2.13 8.97
C GLY A 11 15.41 -3.13 9.28
N PHE A 12 15.08 -4.28 9.87
CA PHE A 12 16.04 -5.36 10.20
C PHE A 12 15.77 -6.65 9.40
N LEU A 13 15.03 -6.55 8.30
CA LEU A 13 14.78 -7.71 7.46
C LEU A 13 16.06 -8.20 6.79
N MET A 14 16.23 -9.51 6.81
CA MET A 14 17.29 -10.23 6.12
C MET A 14 16.64 -11.16 5.08
N PRO A 15 17.31 -11.48 3.97
CA PRO A 15 16.76 -12.37 2.93
C PRO A 15 16.25 -13.72 3.48
N GLU A 16 16.94 -14.27 4.48
CA GLU A 16 16.63 -15.56 5.11
C GLU A 16 15.31 -15.53 5.92
N MET A 17 14.80 -14.34 6.22
CA MET A 17 13.54 -14.15 6.94
C MET A 17 12.32 -14.16 6.01
N ILE A 18 12.52 -14.06 4.70
CA ILE A 18 11.44 -14.03 3.72
C ILE A 18 10.80 -15.41 3.62
N ILE A 19 9.46 -15.43 3.61
CA ILE A 19 8.67 -16.64 3.53
C ILE A 19 8.15 -16.80 2.10
N ARG A 20 8.30 -17.98 1.53
CA ARG A 20 7.63 -18.39 0.29
C ARG A 20 6.36 -19.14 0.62
N GLN A 21 5.23 -18.64 0.17
CA GLN A 21 3.94 -19.28 0.40
C GLN A 21 3.06 -19.27 -0.86
N ARG A 22 2.06 -20.15 -0.89
CA ARG A 22 0.98 -20.16 -1.89
C ARG A 22 -0.04 -19.06 -1.57
N PHE A 23 -0.93 -18.77 -2.50
CA PHE A 23 -2.02 -17.81 -2.27
C PHE A 23 -3.06 -18.32 -1.26
N ASP A 24 -3.21 -19.64 -1.11
CA ASP A 24 -4.03 -20.26 -0.08
C ASP A 24 -3.43 -20.20 1.33
N GLY A 25 -2.23 -19.60 1.49
CA GLY A 25 -1.52 -19.44 2.75
C GLY A 25 -0.59 -20.59 3.12
N ALA A 26 -0.56 -21.69 2.34
CA ALA A 26 0.34 -22.81 2.61
C ALA A 26 1.81 -22.38 2.42
N VAL A 27 2.61 -22.50 3.47
CA VAL A 27 4.05 -22.18 3.45
C VAL A 27 4.79 -23.26 2.67
N ILE A 28 5.59 -22.82 1.69
CA ILE A 28 6.45 -23.69 0.87
C ILE A 28 7.86 -23.68 1.44
N GLU A 29 8.35 -22.51 1.90
CA GLU A 29 9.72 -22.32 2.38
C GLU A 29 9.76 -21.16 3.37
N GLY A 30 10.67 -21.25 4.37
CA GLY A 30 10.87 -20.26 5.42
C GLY A 30 10.42 -20.77 6.78
N SER A 31 11.08 -20.28 7.84
CA SER A 31 10.86 -20.68 9.24
C SER A 31 10.07 -19.65 10.06
N TYR A 32 9.83 -18.46 9.49
CA TYR A 32 9.12 -17.40 10.18
C TYR A 32 7.61 -17.47 9.94
N LYS A 33 6.85 -16.82 10.81
CA LYS A 33 5.41 -16.66 10.61
C LYS A 33 5.14 -15.61 9.56
N SER A 34 4.35 -15.91 8.54
CA SER A 34 3.93 -14.96 7.51
C SER A 34 3.21 -13.74 8.09
N THR A 35 3.27 -12.61 7.37
CA THR A 35 2.47 -11.44 7.70
C THR A 35 0.99 -11.82 7.91
N ARG A 36 0.32 -11.14 8.84
CA ARG A 36 -1.12 -11.33 9.08
C ARG A 36 -1.98 -10.90 7.89
N GLU A 37 -1.43 -10.09 7.02
CA GLU A 37 -2.11 -9.51 5.86
C GLU A 37 -1.85 -10.28 4.56
N ALA A 38 -1.26 -11.49 4.67
CA ALA A 38 -0.96 -12.34 3.52
C ALA A 38 -2.21 -12.62 2.66
N ALA A 39 -3.39 -12.81 3.28
CA ALA A 39 -4.64 -13.03 2.55
C ALA A 39 -5.04 -11.82 1.67
N MET A 40 -4.85 -10.59 2.18
CA MET A 40 -5.08 -9.37 1.43
C MET A 40 -4.13 -9.27 0.22
N HIS A 41 -2.84 -9.54 0.42
CA HIS A 41 -1.87 -9.57 -0.67
C HIS A 41 -2.18 -10.66 -1.70
N SER A 42 -2.52 -11.88 -1.26
CA SER A 42 -2.94 -12.96 -2.15
C SER A 42 -4.11 -12.55 -3.03
N ARG A 43 -5.11 -11.93 -2.42
CA ARG A 43 -6.31 -11.49 -3.15
C ARG A 43 -6.02 -10.40 -4.19
N LEU A 44 -5.13 -9.45 -3.88
CA LEU A 44 -4.70 -8.45 -4.86
C LEU A 44 -3.97 -9.09 -6.05
N TYR A 45 -3.07 -10.05 -5.84
CA TYR A 45 -2.41 -10.77 -6.92
C TYR A 45 -3.38 -11.57 -7.79
N GLU A 46 -4.45 -12.12 -7.21
CA GLU A 46 -5.51 -12.82 -7.96
C GLU A 46 -6.33 -11.87 -8.84
N LEU A 47 -6.65 -10.68 -8.34
CA LEU A 47 -7.45 -9.68 -9.04
C LEU A 47 -6.64 -8.87 -10.06
N ARG A 48 -5.35 -8.74 -9.86
CA ARG A 48 -4.43 -7.93 -10.64
C ARG A 48 -3.27 -8.79 -11.17
N PRO A 49 -3.50 -9.55 -12.24
CA PRO A 49 -2.45 -10.39 -12.85
C PRO A 49 -1.33 -9.56 -13.52
N ASP A 50 -1.54 -8.27 -13.68
CA ASP A 50 -0.59 -7.29 -14.21
C ASP A 50 0.49 -6.86 -13.19
N ILE A 51 0.30 -7.12 -11.89
CA ILE A 51 1.24 -6.72 -10.85
C ILE A 51 2.21 -7.86 -10.48
N GLY A 52 3.48 -7.50 -10.27
CA GLY A 52 4.54 -8.43 -9.82
C GLY A 52 4.96 -8.21 -8.37
N ALA A 53 4.69 -7.03 -7.80
CA ALA A 53 5.01 -6.71 -6.41
C ALA A 53 3.98 -5.78 -5.76
N ILE A 54 3.86 -5.92 -4.43
CA ILE A 54 3.02 -5.10 -3.57
C ILE A 54 3.90 -4.55 -2.43
N VAL A 55 3.82 -3.26 -2.18
CA VAL A 55 4.37 -2.59 -1.01
C VAL A 55 3.22 -2.09 -0.13
N HIS A 56 3.17 -2.56 1.11
CA HIS A 56 2.23 -2.10 2.12
C HIS A 56 3.00 -1.57 3.32
N THR A 57 2.81 -0.30 3.63
CA THR A 57 3.48 0.41 4.72
C THR A 57 2.56 1.45 5.35
N HIS A 58 3.01 2.05 6.46
CA HIS A 58 2.29 3.11 7.17
C HIS A 58 3.11 4.42 7.16
N PRO A 59 3.36 5.03 5.99
CA PRO A 59 4.12 6.26 5.90
C PRO A 59 3.31 7.40 6.54
N ALA A 60 3.94 8.22 7.36
CA ALA A 60 3.24 9.08 8.32
C ALA A 60 2.28 10.08 7.66
N ALA A 61 2.74 10.76 6.59
CA ALA A 61 1.94 11.78 5.95
C ALA A 61 0.79 11.17 5.13
N ALA A 62 1.07 10.13 4.34
CA ALA A 62 0.03 9.45 3.57
C ALA A 62 -0.98 8.73 4.46
N THR A 63 -0.53 8.14 5.60
CA THR A 63 -1.42 7.53 6.57
C THR A 63 -2.35 8.58 7.21
N ALA A 64 -1.92 9.84 7.39
CA ALA A 64 -2.81 10.91 7.87
C ALA A 64 -3.97 11.16 6.89
N PHE A 65 -3.74 11.12 5.58
CA PHE A 65 -4.82 11.17 4.59
C PHE A 65 -5.76 9.97 4.71
N ALA A 66 -5.19 8.75 4.86
CA ALA A 66 -5.99 7.54 5.07
C ALA A 66 -6.86 7.62 6.33
N VAL A 67 -6.33 8.16 7.44
CA VAL A 67 -7.10 8.40 8.69
C VAL A 67 -8.25 9.36 8.45
N CYS A 68 -8.05 10.37 7.60
CA CYS A 68 -9.10 11.33 7.26
C CYS A 68 -10.08 10.81 6.18
N GLY A 69 -9.88 9.60 5.64
CA GLY A 69 -10.66 9.05 4.54
C GLY A 69 -10.55 9.88 3.26
N LYS A 70 -9.38 10.47 3.00
CA LYS A 70 -9.13 11.36 1.86
C LYS A 70 -8.02 10.81 0.96
N GLY A 71 -8.18 10.99 -0.35
CA GLY A 71 -7.11 10.88 -1.34
C GLY A 71 -6.43 12.23 -1.59
N PHE A 72 -5.58 12.27 -2.63
CA PHE A 72 -4.94 13.51 -3.06
C PHE A 72 -5.77 14.25 -4.11
N PRO A 73 -5.75 15.60 -4.13
CA PRO A 73 -6.23 16.37 -5.28
C PRO A 73 -5.40 16.03 -6.52
N GLU A 74 -6.05 15.76 -7.65
CA GLU A 74 -5.38 15.29 -8.87
C GLU A 74 -4.52 16.37 -9.56
N ASN A 75 -4.82 17.64 -9.33
CA ASN A 75 -4.27 18.79 -10.01
C ASN A 75 -3.41 19.71 -9.12
N TRP A 76 -2.91 19.20 -7.98
CA TRP A 76 -2.03 19.96 -7.09
C TRP A 76 -0.55 19.59 -7.23
N VAL A 77 -0.27 18.35 -7.52
CA VAL A 77 1.10 17.82 -7.60
C VAL A 77 1.19 16.91 -8.82
N LEU A 78 2.18 17.15 -9.67
CA LEU A 78 2.33 16.45 -10.97
C LEU A 78 2.49 14.94 -10.81
N GLU A 79 3.06 14.47 -9.71
CA GLU A 79 3.25 13.06 -9.40
C GLU A 79 1.92 12.30 -9.28
N VAL A 80 0.81 12.98 -8.97
CA VAL A 80 -0.50 12.32 -8.85
C VAL A 80 -0.92 11.73 -10.20
N PRO A 81 -1.09 12.47 -11.28
CA PRO A 81 -1.47 11.91 -12.56
C PRO A 81 -0.34 11.14 -13.27
N SER A 82 0.94 11.45 -13.00
CA SER A 82 2.05 10.90 -13.77
C SER A 82 2.65 9.61 -13.21
N LEU A 83 2.60 9.41 -11.89
CA LEU A 83 3.26 8.29 -11.21
C LEU A 83 2.36 7.56 -10.22
N ILE A 84 1.55 8.28 -9.45
CA ILE A 84 0.68 7.70 -8.43
C ILE A 84 -0.54 7.03 -9.07
N GLY A 85 -1.19 7.73 -10.00
CA GLY A 85 -2.37 7.25 -10.69
C GLY A 85 -3.64 7.32 -9.83
N LYS A 86 -4.58 6.42 -10.10
CA LYS A 86 -5.88 6.36 -9.43
C LYS A 86 -5.72 5.93 -7.98
N ILE A 87 -6.24 6.72 -7.05
CA ILE A 87 -6.26 6.40 -5.62
C ILE A 87 -7.62 5.85 -5.23
N GLY A 88 -7.64 4.63 -4.70
CA GLY A 88 -8.78 4.03 -4.03
C GLY A 88 -8.71 4.22 -2.53
N ILE A 89 -9.87 4.31 -1.86
CA ILE A 89 -9.97 4.39 -0.40
C ILE A 89 -10.77 3.18 0.07
N ALA A 90 -10.10 2.22 0.69
CA ALA A 90 -10.74 1.08 1.33
C ALA A 90 -11.22 1.45 2.73
N GLY A 91 -12.44 1.05 3.07
CA GLY A 91 -13.04 1.30 4.37
C GLY A 91 -12.25 0.65 5.53
N TYR A 92 -12.47 1.14 6.75
CA TYR A 92 -11.82 0.56 7.92
C TYR A 92 -12.22 -0.90 8.13
N ALA A 93 -11.21 -1.73 8.34
CA ALA A 93 -11.37 -3.11 8.81
C ALA A 93 -10.18 -3.52 9.67
N PRO A 94 -10.35 -4.46 10.63
CA PRO A 94 -9.24 -4.95 11.45
C PRO A 94 -8.14 -5.61 10.60
N ALA A 95 -6.87 -5.31 10.92
CA ALA A 95 -5.71 -5.88 10.21
C ALA A 95 -5.74 -7.43 10.20
N GLY A 96 -5.55 -8.03 9.02
CA GLY A 96 -5.58 -9.46 8.81
C GLY A 96 -6.97 -10.10 8.85
N SER A 97 -8.04 -9.32 8.89
CA SER A 97 -9.42 -9.84 8.86
C SER A 97 -9.88 -10.11 7.42
N ARG A 98 -10.90 -10.97 7.29
CA ARG A 98 -11.60 -11.16 6.02
C ARG A 98 -12.26 -9.86 5.51
N GLN A 99 -12.78 -9.06 6.42
CA GLN A 99 -13.38 -7.77 6.08
C GLN A 99 -12.35 -6.83 5.40
N LEU A 100 -11.08 -6.84 5.83
CA LEU A 100 -10.04 -6.06 5.17
C LEU A 100 -9.84 -6.52 3.71
N VAL A 101 -9.86 -7.82 3.46
CA VAL A 101 -9.78 -8.37 2.11
C VAL A 101 -10.95 -7.87 1.26
N GLU A 102 -12.17 -7.92 1.78
CA GLU A 102 -13.38 -7.46 1.10
C GLU A 102 -13.37 -5.94 0.81
N GLU A 103 -12.83 -5.12 1.73
CA GLU A 103 -12.69 -3.68 1.50
C GLU A 103 -11.64 -3.36 0.43
N VAL A 104 -10.51 -4.04 0.44
CA VAL A 104 -9.45 -3.87 -0.57
C VAL A 104 -9.93 -4.35 -1.94
N GLU A 105 -10.70 -5.42 -2.02
CA GLU A 105 -11.27 -5.94 -3.26
C GLU A 105 -12.13 -4.90 -3.99
N LYS A 106 -12.91 -4.08 -3.26
CA LYS A 106 -13.74 -3.02 -3.84
C LYS A 106 -12.94 -1.91 -4.53
N THR A 107 -11.65 -1.79 -4.22
CA THR A 107 -10.75 -0.75 -4.70
C THR A 107 -9.59 -1.32 -5.54
N ALA A 108 -9.63 -2.60 -5.89
CA ALA A 108 -8.52 -3.28 -6.57
C ALA A 108 -8.23 -2.76 -7.99
N ASP A 109 -9.13 -2.01 -8.60
CA ASP A 109 -8.96 -1.32 -9.89
C ASP A 109 -8.15 -0.01 -9.79
N SER A 110 -7.73 0.37 -8.58
CA SER A 110 -6.91 1.56 -8.32
C SER A 110 -5.42 1.24 -8.45
N ASP A 111 -4.58 2.27 -8.60
CA ASP A 111 -3.12 2.14 -8.66
C ASP A 111 -2.48 2.22 -7.27
N VAL A 112 -3.16 2.90 -6.35
CA VAL A 112 -2.80 3.04 -4.94
C VAL A 112 -4.06 2.88 -4.10
N ILE A 113 -3.96 2.17 -2.97
CA ILE A 113 -5.08 2.00 -2.04
C ILE A 113 -4.71 2.59 -0.68
N PHE A 114 -5.49 3.57 -0.24
CA PHE A 114 -5.45 4.06 1.13
C PHE A 114 -6.39 3.21 1.99
N LEU A 115 -5.84 2.56 3.00
CA LEU A 115 -6.60 1.79 3.98
C LEU A 115 -7.00 2.71 5.13
N GLN A 116 -8.29 2.97 5.29
CA GLN A 116 -8.78 3.89 6.32
C GLN A 116 -8.29 3.48 7.72
N ASN A 117 -7.71 4.44 8.45
CA ASN A 117 -7.14 4.25 9.80
C ASN A 117 -6.02 3.20 9.88
N HIS A 118 -5.32 2.89 8.77
CA HIS A 118 -4.32 1.83 8.76
C HIS A 118 -3.02 2.27 8.05
N GLY A 119 -3.05 2.42 6.74
CA GLY A 119 -1.86 2.72 5.95
C GLY A 119 -2.14 2.77 4.46
N VAL A 120 -1.14 2.44 3.66
CA VAL A 120 -1.21 2.54 2.20
C VAL A 120 -0.71 1.26 1.54
N ILE A 121 -1.31 0.89 0.41
CA ILE A 121 -0.85 -0.16 -0.49
C ILE A 121 -0.48 0.49 -1.82
N THR A 122 0.67 0.15 -2.34
CA THR A 122 1.08 0.41 -3.72
C THR A 122 1.53 -0.88 -4.38
N TYR A 123 1.48 -0.93 -5.69
CA TYR A 123 1.95 -2.07 -6.45
C TYR A 123 2.50 -1.65 -7.81
N GLY A 124 3.23 -2.55 -8.43
CA GLY A 124 3.84 -2.37 -9.74
C GLY A 124 4.23 -3.70 -10.37
N PRO A 125 4.74 -3.68 -11.61
CA PRO A 125 5.25 -4.87 -12.28
C PRO A 125 6.43 -5.52 -11.53
N ASP A 126 7.15 -4.75 -10.71
CA ASP A 126 8.21 -5.23 -9.85
C ASP A 126 8.29 -4.45 -8.52
N ILE A 127 9.22 -4.86 -7.65
CA ILE A 127 9.39 -4.25 -6.32
C ILE A 127 9.90 -2.82 -6.37
N TYR A 128 10.68 -2.46 -7.38
CA TYR A 128 11.23 -1.11 -7.52
C TYR A 128 10.14 -0.12 -7.90
N ASP A 129 9.26 -0.49 -8.84
CA ASP A 129 8.11 0.34 -9.22
C ASP A 129 7.11 0.47 -8.07
N ALA A 130 6.78 -0.63 -7.39
CA ALA A 130 5.90 -0.60 -6.23
C ALA A 130 6.45 0.28 -5.10
N PHE A 131 7.77 0.21 -4.83
CA PHE A 131 8.43 1.04 -3.82
C PHE A 131 8.52 2.50 -4.26
N SER A 132 8.91 2.79 -5.50
CA SER A 132 9.00 4.15 -6.03
C SER A 132 7.65 4.88 -5.96
N ARG A 133 6.56 4.15 -6.25
CA ARG A 133 5.21 4.67 -6.10
C ARG A 133 4.88 4.97 -4.63
N MET A 134 5.28 4.13 -3.68
CA MET A 134 5.10 4.38 -2.25
C MET A 134 5.87 5.63 -1.77
N ASP A 135 7.10 5.79 -2.23
CA ASP A 135 7.92 6.98 -1.93
C ASP A 135 7.26 8.24 -2.49
N ALA A 136 6.79 8.21 -3.74
CA ALA A 136 6.05 9.32 -4.36
C ALA A 136 4.77 9.65 -3.58
N VAL A 137 4.01 8.65 -3.12
CA VAL A 137 2.80 8.84 -2.31
C VAL A 137 3.12 9.57 -1.00
N GLU A 138 4.15 9.15 -0.27
CA GLU A 138 4.54 9.81 0.97
C GLU A 138 5.06 11.24 0.75
N ASN A 139 5.89 11.45 -0.28
CA ASN A 139 6.41 12.78 -0.59
C ASN A 139 5.32 13.73 -1.09
N THR A 140 4.38 13.26 -1.90
CA THR A 140 3.21 14.03 -2.33
C THR A 140 2.33 14.40 -1.13
N ALA A 141 2.06 13.46 -0.22
CA ALA A 141 1.32 13.73 1.02
C ALA A 141 1.96 14.85 1.83
N LYS A 142 3.29 14.81 2.03
CA LYS A 142 4.05 15.87 2.72
C LYS A 142 3.93 17.20 2.00
N THR A 143 4.10 17.20 0.69
CA THR A 143 4.01 18.41 -0.14
C THR A 143 2.64 19.07 0.00
N ILE A 144 1.56 18.29 -0.09
CA ILE A 144 0.19 18.79 0.08
C ILE A 144 -0.01 19.36 1.50
N LEU A 145 0.44 18.66 2.53
CA LEU A 145 0.35 19.14 3.92
C LEU A 145 1.11 20.45 4.10
N TYR A 146 2.34 20.56 3.59
CA TYR A 146 3.11 21.81 3.69
C TYR A 146 2.49 22.95 2.89
N ALA A 147 1.95 22.69 1.70
CA ALA A 147 1.24 23.69 0.90
C ALA A 147 0.04 24.29 1.66
N GLN A 148 -0.66 23.49 2.46
CA GLN A 148 -1.76 23.96 3.31
C GLN A 148 -1.30 25.06 4.30
N PHE A 149 -0.13 24.89 4.93
CA PHE A 149 0.46 25.90 5.82
C PHE A 149 0.92 27.15 5.11
N LEU A 150 1.20 27.08 3.80
CA LEU A 150 1.59 28.19 2.96
C LEU A 150 0.39 28.92 2.32
N GLY A 151 -0.84 28.57 2.69
CA GLY A 151 -2.06 29.20 2.18
C GLY A 151 -2.78 28.42 1.08
N GLY A 152 -2.39 27.16 0.87
CA GLY A 152 -3.00 26.25 -0.10
C GLY A 152 -2.23 26.18 -1.42
N ALA A 153 -2.58 25.19 -2.25
CA ALA A 153 -1.98 25.01 -3.57
C ALA A 153 -2.72 25.82 -4.64
N ARG A 154 -2.01 26.08 -5.74
CA ARG A 154 -2.61 26.52 -7.01
C ARG A 154 -2.75 25.29 -7.89
N GLU A 155 -3.93 25.13 -8.46
CA GLU A 155 -4.22 24.06 -9.41
C GLU A 155 -3.57 24.33 -10.77
N PHE A 156 -3.16 23.26 -11.48
CA PHE A 156 -2.69 23.32 -12.85
C PHE A 156 -3.70 22.68 -13.82
#